data_95e521841957fe8e6ceb5b5c2d07af78
#
_entry.id   95e521841957fe8e6ceb5b5c2d07af78
#
_cell.length_a   1.000
_cell.length_b   1.000
_cell.length_c   1.000
_cell.angle_alpha   90.00
_cell.angle_beta   90.00
_cell.angle_gamma   90.00
#
_symmetry.space_group_name_H-M   'P 1'
#
loop_
_entity.id
_entity.type
_entity.pdbx_description
1 polymer ?
#
loop_
_entity_poly.entity_id
_entity_poly.type
_entity_poly.pdbx_seq_one_letter_code
_entity_poly.pdbx_strand_id
1 'polypeptide(L)'
;MSHSILLPDRALLAISGDERFSFLNTLLSADVSQEVGDARFAALLTPQGKLLADVLCLTEPDRVLVEYPADSEFAKRLRMYKLRAAVALDLLEDWQVTVSFDDTPTAATVRFADPRDSRLGFRIYSPAADSAADTDRTPYDAARLEAVIPARPP
;
A
#
# COMPACT_ATOMS: atom_id res chain seq x y z
N MET A 1 23.23 9.25 5.10
CA MET A 1 21.88 9.84 4.99
C MET A 1 20.97 8.87 4.25
N SER A 2 19.86 8.54 4.86
CA SER A 2 18.85 7.75 4.16
C SER A 2 18.22 8.61 3.07
N HIS A 3 18.08 8.04 1.89
CA HIS A 3 17.49 8.69 0.73
C HIS A 3 16.15 8.03 0.44
N SER A 4 15.08 8.81 0.52
CA SER A 4 13.74 8.30 0.24
C SER A 4 13.10 9.07 -0.91
N ILE A 5 12.29 8.36 -1.68
CA ILE A 5 11.64 8.87 -2.88
C ILE A 5 10.15 8.93 -2.65
N LEU A 6 9.55 10.09 -2.85
CA LEU A 6 8.11 10.27 -2.68
C LEU A 6 7.34 9.63 -3.83
N LEU A 7 6.27 8.92 -3.49
CA LEU A 7 5.31 8.37 -4.45
C LEU A 7 3.96 9.07 -4.27
N PRO A 8 3.77 10.24 -4.90
CA PRO A 8 2.54 11.03 -4.71
C PRO A 8 1.30 10.39 -5.35
N ASP A 9 1.50 9.44 -6.25
CA ASP A 9 0.41 8.71 -6.90
C ASP A 9 -0.12 7.53 -6.07
N ARG A 10 0.43 7.32 -4.87
CA ARG A 10 -0.04 6.27 -3.95
C ARG A 10 -0.68 6.92 -2.72
N ALA A 11 -1.74 6.31 -2.24
CA ALA A 11 -2.48 6.77 -1.05
C ALA A 11 -2.60 5.63 -0.04
N LEU A 12 -3.00 5.97 1.18
CA LEU A 12 -3.09 5.01 2.28
C LEU A 12 -4.49 5.00 2.89
N LEU A 13 -4.96 3.79 3.20
CA LEU A 13 -6.21 3.53 3.88
C LEU A 13 -5.93 2.59 5.04
N ALA A 14 -6.44 2.89 6.23
CA ALA A 14 -6.38 1.99 7.37
C ALA A 14 -7.72 1.30 7.55
N ILE A 15 -7.70 -0.03 7.66
CA ILE A 15 -8.92 -0.84 7.84
C ILE A 15 -8.81 -1.53 9.19
N SER A 16 -9.76 -1.26 10.08
CA SER A 16 -9.84 -1.85 11.40
C SER A 16 -11.18 -2.55 11.58
N GLY A 17 -11.35 -3.25 12.70
CA GLY A 17 -12.57 -3.96 13.02
C GLY A 17 -12.40 -5.47 12.95
N ASP A 18 -13.33 -6.18 13.58
CA ASP A 18 -13.22 -7.64 13.73
C ASP A 18 -13.27 -8.38 12.41
N GLU A 19 -13.97 -7.84 11.42
CA GLU A 19 -14.12 -8.48 10.11
C GLU A 19 -13.11 -7.97 9.06
N ARG A 20 -12.07 -7.26 9.46
CA ARG A 20 -11.15 -6.65 8.51
C ARG A 20 -10.48 -7.65 7.56
N PHE A 21 -10.11 -8.82 8.06
CA PHE A 21 -9.48 -9.84 7.21
C PHE A 21 -10.47 -10.49 6.26
N SER A 22 -11.62 -10.93 6.77
CA SER A 22 -12.64 -11.55 5.93
C SER A 22 -13.18 -10.59 4.88
N PHE A 23 -13.35 -9.31 5.25
CA PHE A 23 -13.77 -8.27 4.31
C PHE A 23 -12.79 -8.12 3.16
N LEU A 24 -11.50 -7.95 3.47
CA LEU A 24 -10.48 -7.78 2.44
C LEU A 24 -10.30 -9.05 1.60
N ASN A 25 -10.29 -10.21 2.23
CA ASN A 25 -10.07 -11.47 1.52
C ASN A 25 -11.21 -11.79 0.55
N THR A 26 -12.40 -11.29 0.82
CA THR A 26 -13.54 -11.45 -0.10
C THR A 26 -13.37 -10.58 -1.35
N LEU A 27 -12.73 -9.42 -1.21
CA LEU A 27 -12.65 -8.43 -2.29
C LEU A 27 -11.37 -8.51 -3.10
N LEU A 28 -10.25 -8.91 -2.49
CA LEU A 28 -8.94 -8.87 -3.12
C LEU A 28 -8.57 -10.21 -3.77
N SER A 29 -7.67 -10.15 -4.74
CA SER A 29 -7.21 -11.32 -5.49
C SER A 29 -6.32 -12.26 -4.69
N ALA A 30 -5.79 -11.81 -3.55
CA ALA A 30 -4.93 -12.60 -2.67
C ALA A 30 -5.32 -12.33 -1.23
N ASP A 31 -5.14 -13.33 -0.37
CA ASP A 31 -5.47 -13.20 1.04
C ASP A 31 -4.47 -12.30 1.77
N VAL A 32 -4.99 -11.43 2.63
CA VAL A 32 -4.17 -10.63 3.53
C VAL A 32 -3.66 -11.53 4.65
N SER A 33 -2.37 -11.39 4.97
CA SER A 33 -1.77 -12.18 6.04
C SER A 33 -2.32 -11.75 7.41
N GLN A 34 -2.50 -12.72 8.31
CA GLN A 34 -2.88 -12.42 9.69
C GLN A 34 -1.67 -12.21 10.59
N GLU A 35 -0.45 -12.43 10.08
CA GLU A 35 0.76 -12.20 10.83
C GLU A 35 1.16 -10.73 10.82
N VAL A 36 1.33 -10.16 12.03
CA VAL A 36 1.75 -8.76 12.19
C VAL A 36 3.12 -8.55 11.54
N GLY A 37 3.22 -7.48 10.76
CA GLY A 37 4.45 -7.13 10.06
C GLY A 37 4.56 -7.73 8.66
N ASP A 38 3.64 -8.62 8.28
CA ASP A 38 3.66 -9.26 6.97
C ASP A 38 2.95 -8.39 5.94
N ALA A 39 3.54 -8.29 4.75
CA ALA A 39 2.99 -7.49 3.65
C ALA A 39 2.65 -8.39 2.47
N ARG A 40 1.53 -8.11 1.82
CA ARG A 40 1.06 -8.86 0.66
C ARG A 40 0.69 -7.92 -0.48
N PHE A 41 1.01 -8.34 -1.69
CA PHE A 41 0.54 -7.69 -2.91
C PHE A 41 -0.76 -8.33 -3.35
N ALA A 42 -1.74 -7.52 -3.73
CA ALA A 42 -3.04 -8.00 -4.18
C ALA A 42 -3.65 -7.02 -5.18
N ALA A 43 -4.78 -7.39 -5.75
CA ALA A 43 -5.49 -6.56 -6.71
C ALA A 43 -6.98 -6.56 -6.42
N LEU A 44 -7.62 -5.42 -6.69
CA LEU A 44 -9.08 -5.33 -6.72
C LEU A 44 -9.52 -5.46 -8.18
N LEU A 45 -10.40 -6.42 -8.44
CA LEU A 45 -10.88 -6.70 -9.79
C LEU A 45 -12.37 -6.41 -9.91
N THR A 46 -12.82 -6.10 -11.13
CA THR A 46 -14.26 -6.08 -11.43
C THR A 46 -14.80 -7.52 -11.44
N PRO A 47 -16.14 -7.70 -11.39
CA PRO A 47 -16.73 -9.03 -11.57
C PRO A 47 -16.33 -9.71 -12.88
N GLN A 48 -15.96 -8.95 -13.91
CA GLN A 48 -15.51 -9.47 -15.20
C GLN A 48 -14.00 -9.79 -15.21
N GLY A 49 -13.31 -9.59 -14.09
CA GLY A 49 -11.88 -9.87 -13.98
C GLY A 49 -10.97 -8.74 -14.42
N LYS A 50 -11.51 -7.53 -14.66
CA LYS A 50 -10.71 -6.38 -15.05
C LYS A 50 -10.06 -5.76 -13.82
N LEU A 51 -8.78 -5.38 -13.94
CA LEU A 51 -8.03 -4.78 -12.85
C LEU A 51 -8.50 -3.34 -12.58
N LEU A 52 -8.91 -3.08 -11.34
CA LEU A 52 -9.29 -1.74 -10.88
C LEU A 52 -8.18 -1.05 -10.10
N ALA A 53 -7.46 -1.79 -9.27
CA ALA A 53 -6.38 -1.24 -8.46
C ALA A 53 -5.44 -2.34 -8.02
N ASP A 54 -4.14 -2.03 -8.02
CA ASP A 54 -3.12 -2.87 -7.40
C ASP A 54 -2.80 -2.29 -6.03
N VAL A 55 -2.69 -3.15 -5.01
CA VAL A 55 -2.54 -2.72 -3.63
C VAL A 55 -1.46 -3.48 -2.90
N LEU A 56 -0.88 -2.83 -1.89
CA LEU A 56 0.00 -3.48 -0.92
C LEU A 56 -0.70 -3.43 0.44
N CYS A 57 -0.82 -4.59 1.09
CA CYS A 57 -1.49 -4.72 2.38
C CYS A 57 -0.48 -5.09 3.45
N LEU A 58 -0.31 -4.24 4.44
CA LEU A 58 0.55 -4.49 5.59
C LEU A 58 -0.30 -4.74 6.82
N THR A 59 -0.08 -5.88 7.46
CA THR A 59 -0.82 -6.26 8.67
C THR A 59 -0.18 -5.66 9.91
N GLU A 60 -0.98 -4.91 10.66
CA GLU A 60 -0.61 -4.37 11.96
C GLU A 60 -1.46 -5.02 13.06
N PRO A 61 -1.10 -4.83 14.37
CA PRO A 61 -1.83 -5.53 15.44
C PRO A 61 -3.33 -5.26 15.47
N ASP A 62 -3.77 -4.06 15.13
CA ASP A 62 -5.16 -3.62 15.26
C ASP A 62 -5.80 -3.16 13.96
N ARG A 63 -5.03 -3.16 12.85
CA ARG A 63 -5.52 -2.68 11.56
C ARG A 63 -4.70 -3.27 10.42
N VAL A 64 -5.21 -3.13 9.20
CA VAL A 64 -4.45 -3.40 7.98
C VAL A 64 -4.26 -2.07 7.25
N LEU A 65 -3.02 -1.74 6.93
CA LEU A 65 -2.71 -0.58 6.11
C LEU A 65 -2.71 -1.01 4.64
N VAL A 66 -3.47 -0.31 3.83
CA VAL A 66 -3.57 -0.61 2.40
C VAL A 66 -3.09 0.57 1.60
N GLU A 67 -2.03 0.34 0.82
CA GLU A 67 -1.51 1.32 -0.13
C GLU A 67 -2.17 1.05 -1.48
N TYR A 68 -2.72 2.09 -2.10
CA TYR A 68 -3.47 1.94 -3.35
C TYR A 68 -3.22 3.15 -4.27
N PRO A 69 -3.53 3.03 -5.58
CA PRO A 69 -3.38 4.17 -6.50
C PRO A 69 -4.32 5.31 -6.11
N ALA A 70 -3.76 6.50 -5.88
CA ALA A 70 -4.52 7.64 -5.36
C ALA A 70 -5.65 8.09 -6.29
N ASP A 71 -5.47 7.90 -7.59
CA ASP A 71 -6.46 8.30 -8.60
C ASP A 71 -7.42 7.17 -8.99
N SER A 72 -7.39 6.06 -8.25
CA SER A 72 -8.30 4.94 -8.50
C SER A 72 -9.58 5.06 -7.69
N GLU A 73 -10.55 4.21 -8.00
CA GLU A 73 -11.81 4.13 -7.26
C GLU A 73 -11.74 3.18 -6.06
N PHE A 74 -10.54 2.75 -5.66
CA PHE A 74 -10.37 1.71 -4.64
C PHE A 74 -11.12 2.04 -3.34
N ALA A 75 -10.83 3.20 -2.74
CA ALA A 75 -11.45 3.59 -1.47
C ALA A 75 -12.96 3.73 -1.60
N LYS A 76 -13.42 4.29 -2.71
CA LYS A 76 -14.86 4.44 -2.98
C LYS A 76 -15.55 3.08 -3.09
N ARG A 77 -14.91 2.13 -3.77
CA ARG A 77 -15.45 0.77 -3.93
C ARG A 77 -15.52 0.05 -2.59
N LEU A 78 -14.50 0.18 -1.75
CA LEU A 78 -14.52 -0.43 -0.43
C LEU A 78 -15.65 0.12 0.44
N ARG A 79 -15.91 1.42 0.37
CA ARG A 79 -17.03 2.03 1.09
C ARG A 79 -18.36 1.46 0.63
N MET A 80 -18.50 1.22 -0.67
CA MET A 80 -19.71 0.62 -1.23
C MET A 80 -19.90 -0.82 -0.75
N TYR A 81 -18.81 -1.58 -0.69
CA TYR A 81 -18.87 -3.01 -0.29
C TYR A 81 -18.94 -3.20 1.22
N LYS A 82 -18.63 -2.18 2.00
CA LYS A 82 -18.61 -2.27 3.45
C LYS A 82 -19.95 -2.68 4.04
N LEU A 83 -21.03 -2.03 3.61
CA LEU A 83 -22.41 -2.27 4.02
C LEU A 83 -22.54 -2.60 5.51
N ARG A 84 -22.71 -3.91 5.87
CA ARG A 84 -22.89 -4.38 7.24
C ARG A 84 -21.65 -5.01 7.84
N ALA A 85 -20.52 -4.98 7.13
CA ALA A 85 -19.30 -5.57 7.65
C ALA A 85 -18.80 -4.79 8.88
N ALA A 86 -18.30 -5.52 9.87
CA ALA A 86 -17.76 -4.93 11.10
C ALA A 86 -16.33 -4.42 10.85
N VAL A 87 -16.22 -3.41 10.00
CA VAL A 87 -14.96 -2.76 9.64
C VAL A 87 -15.11 -1.24 9.64
N ALA A 88 -14.02 -0.54 9.94
CA ALA A 88 -13.93 0.90 9.81
C ALA A 88 -12.85 1.22 8.76
N LEU A 89 -13.17 2.15 7.87
CA LEU A 89 -12.27 2.59 6.81
C LEU A 89 -11.83 4.02 7.14
N ASP A 90 -10.52 4.22 7.29
CA ASP A 90 -9.94 5.51 7.64
C ASP A 90 -8.93 5.93 6.57
N LEU A 91 -9.25 6.99 5.83
CA LEU A 91 -8.34 7.55 4.83
C LEU A 91 -7.24 8.34 5.53
N LEU A 92 -6.00 7.92 5.35
CA LEU A 92 -4.84 8.57 5.95
C LEU A 92 -4.34 9.70 5.04
N GLU A 93 -5.13 10.76 4.93
CA GLU A 93 -4.88 11.86 3.98
C GLU A 93 -3.63 12.67 4.33
N ASP A 94 -3.26 12.71 5.61
CA ASP A 94 -2.07 13.44 6.08
C ASP A 94 -0.80 12.60 6.03
N TRP A 95 -0.88 11.41 5.49
CA TRP A 95 0.25 10.49 5.36
C TRP A 95 0.77 10.47 3.94
N GLN A 96 1.99 9.97 3.79
CA GLN A 96 2.63 9.82 2.48
C GLN A 96 3.29 8.46 2.36
N VAL A 97 3.51 8.06 1.12
CA VAL A 97 4.21 6.83 0.75
C VAL A 97 5.56 7.21 0.16
N THR A 98 6.63 6.65 0.71
CA THR A 98 7.98 6.84 0.18
C THR A 98 8.65 5.49 -0.01
N VAL A 99 9.72 5.47 -0.82
CA VAL A 99 10.54 4.29 -1.08
C VAL A 99 11.97 4.60 -0.68
N SER A 100 12.62 3.66 0.01
CA SER A 100 14.05 3.76 0.33
C SER A 100 14.75 2.48 -0.12
N PHE A 101 15.93 2.64 -0.73
CA PHE A 101 16.77 1.50 -1.09
C PHE A 101 17.80 1.20 0.02
N ASP A 102 17.88 2.06 1.01
CA ASP A 102 18.76 1.86 2.17
C ASP A 102 18.09 0.99 3.21
N ASP A 103 18.86 0.07 3.79
CA ASP A 103 18.42 -0.76 4.91
C ASP A 103 18.62 -0.06 6.26
N THR A 104 18.95 1.22 6.26
CA THR A 104 19.17 1.98 7.48
C THR A 104 17.85 2.26 8.20
N PRO A 105 17.71 1.89 9.49
CA PRO A 105 16.50 2.22 10.24
C PRO A 105 16.31 3.75 10.28
N THR A 106 15.10 4.18 10.01
CA THR A 106 14.72 5.59 10.10
C THR A 106 13.71 5.77 11.21
N ALA A 107 13.46 7.01 11.59
CA ALA A 107 12.41 7.34 12.55
C ALA A 107 11.01 7.20 11.93
N ALA A 108 10.90 6.59 10.77
CA ALA A 108 9.65 6.40 10.08
C ALA A 108 8.68 5.54 10.89
N THR A 109 7.40 5.86 10.83
CA THR A 109 6.37 5.18 11.59
C THR A 109 6.21 3.73 11.16
N VAL A 110 6.22 3.47 9.85
CA VAL A 110 6.03 2.14 9.29
C VAL A 110 7.03 1.92 8.17
N ARG A 111 7.71 0.78 8.19
CA ARG A 111 8.70 0.43 7.18
C ARG A 111 8.69 -1.09 6.94
N PHE A 112 8.67 -1.48 5.68
CA PHE A 112 8.69 -2.91 5.32
C PHE A 112 9.29 -3.10 3.94
N ALA A 113 9.82 -4.30 3.67
CA ALA A 113 10.33 -4.66 2.36
C ALA A 113 9.17 -4.85 1.38
N ASP A 114 9.34 -4.36 0.15
CA ASP A 114 8.31 -4.54 -0.88
C ASP A 114 8.12 -6.05 -1.15
N PRO A 115 6.91 -6.59 -0.96
CA PRO A 115 6.70 -8.04 -1.10
C PRO A 115 6.77 -8.54 -2.54
N ARG A 116 6.76 -7.66 -3.52
CA ARG A 116 6.77 -8.05 -4.93
C ARG A 116 8.15 -8.45 -5.42
N ASP A 117 9.18 -7.69 -5.00
CA ASP A 117 10.55 -7.91 -5.46
C ASP A 117 11.54 -7.14 -4.57
N SER A 118 12.63 -7.79 -4.15
CA SER A 118 13.62 -7.17 -3.27
C SER A 118 14.32 -5.96 -3.93
N ARG A 119 14.35 -5.91 -5.26
CA ARG A 119 14.95 -4.78 -5.99
C ARG A 119 14.17 -3.48 -5.82
N LEU A 120 12.92 -3.55 -5.35
CA LEU A 120 12.06 -2.39 -5.14
C LEU A 120 12.31 -1.68 -3.82
N GLY A 121 13.20 -2.21 -2.97
CA GLY A 121 13.58 -1.58 -1.71
C GLY A 121 12.51 -1.70 -0.64
N PHE A 122 12.46 -0.67 0.21
CA PHE A 122 11.55 -0.62 1.35
C PHE A 122 10.47 0.42 1.14
N ARG A 123 9.25 0.06 1.51
CA ARG A 123 8.13 1.00 1.60
C ARG A 123 8.15 1.68 2.95
N ILE A 124 7.88 2.98 2.98
CA ILE A 124 7.81 3.76 4.20
C ILE A 124 6.52 4.54 4.20
N TYR A 125 5.71 4.37 5.24
CA TYR A 125 4.48 5.12 5.46
C TYR A 125 4.69 6.06 6.65
N SER A 126 4.52 7.34 6.44
CA SER A 126 4.77 8.35 7.47
C SER A 126 3.88 9.57 7.28
N PRO A 127 3.66 10.34 8.36
CA PRO A 127 2.97 11.63 8.22
C PRO A 127 3.70 12.53 7.24
N ALA A 128 2.95 13.22 6.39
CA ALA A 128 3.52 14.06 5.32
C ALA A 128 4.43 15.17 5.87
N ALA A 129 4.15 15.66 7.08
CA ALA A 129 4.94 16.72 7.69
C ALA A 129 6.38 16.30 8.07
N ASP A 130 6.65 14.99 8.13
CA ASP A 130 7.95 14.47 8.55
C ASP A 130 8.93 14.34 7.39
N SER A 131 8.57 14.81 6.21
CA SER A 131 9.25 14.40 4.99
C SER A 131 10.26 15.41 4.46
N ALA A 132 11.47 14.90 4.16
CA ALA A 132 12.42 15.51 3.25
C ALA A 132 12.65 14.58 2.06
N ALA A 133 11.59 13.95 1.54
CA ALA A 133 11.71 12.97 0.48
C ALA A 133 12.00 13.62 -0.87
N ASP A 134 12.80 12.93 -1.69
CA ASP A 134 13.10 13.34 -3.05
C ASP A 134 11.90 13.09 -3.95
N THR A 135 11.64 14.00 -4.87
CA THR A 135 10.57 13.87 -5.86
C THR A 135 11.02 13.20 -7.15
N ASP A 136 12.33 13.01 -7.33
CA ASP A 136 12.86 12.32 -8.50
C ASP A 136 12.72 10.81 -8.31
N ARG A 137 11.77 10.22 -9.03
CA ARG A 137 11.49 8.79 -8.93
C ARG A 137 12.23 7.95 -9.97
N THR A 138 13.20 8.53 -10.69
CA THR A 138 13.95 7.80 -11.72
C THR A 138 14.57 6.50 -11.20
N PRO A 139 15.25 6.47 -10.03
CA PRO A 139 15.80 5.21 -9.52
C PRO A 139 14.74 4.16 -9.22
N TYR A 140 13.58 4.58 -8.73
CA TYR A 140 12.49 3.66 -8.45
C TYR A 140 11.87 3.13 -9.74
N ASP A 141 11.65 3.99 -10.72
CA ASP A 141 11.08 3.57 -12.01
C ASP A 141 12.02 2.62 -12.74
N ALA A 142 13.33 2.84 -12.65
CA ALA A 142 14.32 1.93 -13.20
C ALA A 142 14.25 0.56 -12.53
N ALA A 143 14.10 0.51 -11.20
CA ALA A 143 13.97 -0.74 -10.47
C ALA A 143 12.71 -1.51 -10.86
N ARG A 144 11.59 -0.80 -11.05
CA ARG A 144 10.34 -1.43 -11.50
C ARG A 144 10.47 -2.06 -12.89
N LEU A 145 11.14 -1.37 -13.81
CA LEU A 145 11.36 -1.88 -15.14
C LEU A 145 12.25 -3.13 -15.11
N GLU A 146 13.29 -3.12 -14.29
CA GLU A 146 14.18 -4.27 -14.10
C GLU A 146 13.43 -5.46 -13.51
N ALA A 147 12.52 -5.22 -12.58
CA ALA A 147 11.69 -6.26 -11.95
C ALA A 147 10.46 -6.61 -12.79
N VAL A 148 10.22 -5.92 -13.91
CA VAL A 148 9.05 -6.08 -14.78
C VAL A 148 7.75 -5.83 -14.04
N ILE A 149 7.73 -4.79 -13.19
CA ILE A 149 6.54 -4.41 -12.43
C ILE A 149 6.02 -3.07 -12.96
N PRO A 150 4.80 -3.03 -13.51
CA PRO A 150 4.25 -1.80 -14.07
C PRO A 150 3.92 -0.78 -12.98
N ALA A 151 4.00 0.50 -13.33
CA ALA A 151 3.63 1.59 -12.44
C ALA A 151 2.12 1.62 -12.23
N ARG A 152 1.39 1.21 -13.26
CA ARG A 152 -0.06 1.33 -13.34
C ARG A 152 -0.61 0.20 -14.19
N PRO A 153 -1.78 -0.34 -13.85
CA PRO A 153 -2.42 -1.32 -14.75
C PRO A 153 -2.80 -0.67 -16.07
N PRO A 154 -2.73 -1.44 -17.14
CA PRO A 154 -3.13 -0.96 -18.46
C PRO A 154 -4.63 -0.64 -18.53
#